data_b06ddd5a4794b5027afc0d0db61ae24a
#
_entry.id   b06ddd5a4794b5027afc0d0db61ae24a
#
_cell.length_a   1.000
_cell.length_b   1.000
_cell.length_c   1.000
_cell.angle_alpha   90.00
_cell.angle_beta   90.00
_cell.angle_gamma   90.00
#
_symmetry.space_group_name_H-M   'P 1'
#
loop_
_entity.id
_entity.type
_entity.pdbx_description
1 polymer ?
#
loop_
_entity_poly.entity_id
_entity_poly.type
_entity_poly.pdbx_seq_one_letter_code
_entity_poly.pdbx_strand_id
1 'polypeptide(L)'
;MFHITKNYRNLFNVYWCKKVENLKIICFIGARGGSKGVPGKNIRLINGKPLIAHTIISALNSGLFNHVIVSTEDKTIAKVAKKYGAEVPFLRPKNLATDTTAFADVMIHGINELKKLG
;
A
#
# COMPACT_ATOMS: atom_id res chain seq x y z
N MET A 1 -4.73 7.37 15.61
CA MET A 1 -5.84 6.59 15.06
C MET A 1 -7.20 7.10 15.52
N PHE A 2 -7.38 7.27 16.79
CA PHE A 2 -8.64 7.75 17.35
C PHE A 2 -9.05 9.13 16.85
N HIS A 3 -8.10 9.99 16.53
CA HIS A 3 -8.38 11.34 16.04
C HIS A 3 -9.17 11.38 14.73
N ILE A 4 -9.12 10.31 13.95
CA ILE A 4 -9.90 10.18 12.72
C ILE A 4 -11.38 10.33 13.02
N THR A 5 -11.82 9.78 14.14
CA THR A 5 -13.23 9.81 14.53
C THR A 5 -13.76 11.23 14.70
N LYS A 6 -12.92 12.14 15.21
CA LYS A 6 -13.31 13.55 15.35
C LYS A 6 -13.59 14.18 13.99
N ASN A 7 -12.71 13.92 13.04
CA ASN A 7 -12.80 14.53 11.72
C ASN A 7 -13.99 14.04 10.91
N TYR A 8 -14.37 12.78 11.10
CA TYR A 8 -15.45 12.17 10.33
C TYR A 8 -16.75 12.04 11.10
N ARG A 9 -16.80 12.48 12.35
CA ARG A 9 -17.98 12.34 13.18
C ARG A 9 -19.25 12.89 12.54
N ASN A 10 -19.14 14.02 11.89
CA ASN A 10 -20.28 14.67 11.25
C ASN A 10 -20.72 14.00 9.96
N LEU A 11 -19.81 13.25 9.32
CA LEU A 11 -20.06 12.61 8.04
C LEU A 11 -20.62 11.19 8.19
N PHE A 12 -20.12 10.45 9.20
CA PHE A 12 -20.37 9.02 9.26
C PHE A 12 -21.02 8.54 10.55
N ASN A 13 -21.22 9.40 11.54
CA ASN A 13 -21.80 9.00 12.82
C ASN A 13 -21.09 7.77 13.43
N VAL A 14 -19.79 7.87 13.58
CA VAL A 14 -18.92 6.72 13.88
C VAL A 14 -18.70 6.51 15.40
N TYR A 15 -19.73 6.37 16.17
CA TYR A 15 -19.62 6.14 17.63
C TYR A 15 -18.79 4.90 17.97
N TRP A 16 -18.88 3.90 17.14
CA TRP A 16 -18.13 2.66 17.30
C TRP A 16 -16.63 2.86 17.22
N CYS A 17 -16.17 3.96 16.65
CA CYS A 17 -14.74 4.22 16.47
C CYS A 17 -13.97 4.33 17.79
N LYS A 18 -14.64 4.63 18.88
CA LYS A 18 -13.98 4.60 20.18
C LYS A 18 -13.41 3.24 20.54
N LYS A 19 -13.99 2.19 19.97
CA LYS A 19 -13.56 0.82 20.22
C LYS A 19 -12.38 0.39 19.34
N VAL A 20 -11.99 1.22 18.37
CA VAL A 20 -10.93 0.87 17.42
C VAL A 20 -9.63 1.62 17.67
N GLU A 21 -9.45 2.22 18.83
CA GLU A 21 -8.23 2.95 19.19
C GLU A 21 -6.97 2.12 19.03
N ASN A 22 -7.06 0.83 19.31
CA ASN A 22 -5.93 -0.10 19.20
C ASN A 22 -5.84 -0.80 17.85
N LEU A 23 -6.74 -0.48 16.91
CA LEU A 23 -6.69 -1.06 15.57
C LEU A 23 -5.50 -0.51 14.80
N LYS A 24 -4.75 -1.42 14.21
CA LYS A 24 -3.72 -1.04 13.25
C LYS A 24 -4.33 -1.06 11.86
N ILE A 25 -4.24 0.06 11.17
CA ILE A 25 -4.71 0.19 9.80
C ILE A 25 -3.50 0.20 8.88
N ILE A 26 -3.53 -0.68 7.89
CA ILE A 26 -2.45 -0.83 6.92
C ILE A 26 -2.94 -0.38 5.56
N CYS A 27 -2.17 0.49 4.92
CA CYS A 27 -2.37 0.79 3.50
C CYS A 27 -1.56 -0.22 2.69
N PHE A 28 -2.23 -0.97 1.84
CA PHE A 28 -1.59 -2.00 1.02
C PHE A 28 -1.63 -1.56 -0.44
N ILE A 29 -0.46 -1.37 -1.04
CA ILE A 29 -0.30 -0.88 -2.40
C ILE A 29 0.29 -2.00 -3.25
N GLY A 30 -0.43 -2.42 -4.30
CA GLY A 30 0.09 -3.37 -5.26
C GLY A 30 0.77 -2.64 -6.42
N ALA A 31 2.00 -3.04 -6.72
CA ALA A 31 2.78 -2.39 -7.77
C ALA A 31 3.65 -3.43 -8.50
N ARG A 32 3.11 -4.03 -9.56
CA ARG A 32 3.91 -4.97 -10.35
C ARG A 32 4.82 -4.24 -11.33
N GLY A 33 5.95 -4.88 -11.68
CA GLY A 33 6.94 -4.33 -12.61
C GLY A 33 6.47 -4.36 -14.05
N GLY A 34 5.83 -5.46 -14.45
CA GLY A 34 5.27 -5.59 -15.79
C GLY A 34 3.88 -4.98 -15.87
N SER A 35 3.65 -4.10 -16.84
CA SER A 35 2.33 -3.55 -17.11
C SER A 35 2.05 -3.70 -18.59
N LYS A 36 0.90 -4.28 -18.95
CA LYS A 36 0.56 -4.61 -20.33
C LYS A 36 0.52 -3.38 -21.24
N GLY A 37 -0.07 -2.29 -20.80
CA GLY A 37 -0.23 -1.09 -21.60
C GLY A 37 0.91 -0.09 -21.50
N VAL A 38 1.52 0.02 -20.36
CA VAL A 38 2.57 1.00 -20.07
C VAL A 38 3.70 0.34 -19.29
N PRO A 39 4.73 -0.17 -19.96
CA PRO A 39 5.88 -0.79 -19.29
C PRO A 39 6.51 0.17 -18.29
N GLY A 40 6.84 -0.33 -17.10
CA GLY A 40 7.43 0.50 -16.06
C GLY A 40 6.52 1.56 -15.48
N LYS A 41 5.21 1.39 -15.59
CA LYS A 41 4.21 2.38 -15.18
C LYS A 41 4.44 2.91 -13.76
N ASN A 42 4.73 2.03 -12.81
CA ASN A 42 4.83 2.41 -11.41
C ASN A 42 6.05 3.27 -11.08
N ILE A 43 7.09 3.21 -11.89
CA ILE A 43 8.28 4.05 -11.71
C ILE A 43 8.38 5.17 -12.73
N ARG A 44 7.39 5.30 -13.61
CA ARG A 44 7.37 6.36 -14.60
C ARG A 44 7.19 7.71 -13.93
N LEU A 45 7.96 8.71 -14.35
CA LEU A 45 7.92 10.03 -13.73
C LEU A 45 6.67 10.81 -14.12
N ILE A 46 6.01 11.34 -13.13
CA ILE A 46 4.86 12.24 -13.26
C ILE A 46 5.13 13.40 -12.31
N ASN A 47 5.20 14.62 -12.86
CA ASN A 47 5.56 15.80 -12.10
C ASN A 47 6.86 15.61 -11.30
N GLY A 48 7.86 15.00 -11.94
CA GLY A 48 9.18 14.84 -11.37
C GLY A 48 9.34 13.67 -10.38
N LYS A 49 8.29 12.91 -10.12
CA LYS A 49 8.33 11.77 -9.18
C LYS A 49 7.75 10.52 -9.82
N PRO A 50 8.27 9.32 -9.46
CA PRO A 50 7.66 8.08 -9.91
C PRO A 50 6.17 8.01 -9.55
N LEU A 51 5.36 7.39 -10.40
CA LEU A 51 3.93 7.27 -10.15
C LEU A 51 3.62 6.70 -8.77
N ILE A 52 4.32 5.62 -8.38
CA ILE A 52 4.12 4.98 -7.07
C ILE A 52 4.41 5.94 -5.91
N ALA A 53 5.34 6.88 -6.09
CA ALA A 53 5.69 7.84 -5.05
C ALA A 53 4.51 8.75 -4.70
N HIS A 54 3.71 9.14 -5.67
CA HIS A 54 2.52 9.97 -5.42
C HIS A 54 1.53 9.25 -4.51
N THR A 55 1.30 7.96 -4.76
CA THR A 55 0.41 7.15 -3.92
C THR A 55 0.97 6.99 -2.51
N ILE A 56 2.26 6.71 -2.40
CA ILE A 56 2.92 6.54 -1.09
C ILE A 56 2.86 7.84 -0.29
N ILE A 57 3.21 8.96 -0.91
CA ILE A 57 3.20 10.26 -0.25
C ILE A 57 1.79 10.61 0.22
N SER A 58 0.78 10.38 -0.61
CA SER A 58 -0.61 10.63 -0.23
C SER A 58 -1.02 9.79 0.98
N ALA A 59 -0.65 8.51 1.00
CA ALA A 59 -0.96 7.63 2.12
C ALA A 59 -0.27 8.09 3.40
N LEU A 60 1.01 8.44 3.33
CA LEU A 60 1.77 8.92 4.49
C LEU A 60 1.22 10.25 5.01
N ASN A 61 0.91 11.17 4.11
CA ASN A 61 0.41 12.50 4.50
C ASN A 61 -1.01 12.45 5.08
N SER A 62 -1.78 11.41 4.79
CA SER A 62 -3.12 11.27 5.35
C SER A 62 -3.10 11.10 6.87
N GLY A 63 -2.03 10.54 7.43
CA GLY A 63 -1.93 10.22 8.85
C GLY A 63 -2.87 9.12 9.32
N LEU A 64 -3.51 8.40 8.39
CA LEU A 64 -4.53 7.40 8.70
C LEU A 64 -3.97 6.01 8.94
N PHE A 65 -2.76 5.74 8.46
CA PHE A 65 -2.22 4.39 8.41
C PHE A 65 -1.06 4.22 9.38
N ASN A 66 -1.05 3.09 10.07
CA ASN A 66 0.09 2.68 10.90
C ASN A 66 1.25 2.21 10.04
N HIS A 67 0.93 1.59 8.89
CA HIS A 67 1.93 1.10 7.95
C HIS A 67 1.45 1.34 6.53
N VAL A 68 2.37 1.74 5.66
CA VAL A 68 2.16 1.82 4.21
C VAL A 68 3.06 0.76 3.58
N ILE A 69 2.44 -0.28 3.02
CA ILE A 69 3.15 -1.46 2.53
C ILE A 69 2.98 -1.56 1.03
N VAL A 70 4.07 -1.83 0.34
CA VAL A 70 4.07 -2.06 -1.11
C VAL A 70 4.36 -3.52 -1.38
N SER A 71 3.49 -4.16 -2.17
CA SER A 71 3.68 -5.52 -2.67
C SER A 71 4.13 -5.44 -4.12
N THR A 72 5.34 -5.92 -4.39
CA THR A 72 5.91 -5.95 -5.73
C THR A 72 6.85 -7.13 -5.89
N GLU A 73 6.97 -7.65 -7.13
CA GLU A 73 7.98 -8.64 -7.50
C GLU A 73 9.26 -7.97 -7.99
N ASP A 74 9.21 -6.68 -8.28
CA ASP A 74 10.29 -5.92 -8.92
C ASP A 74 11.17 -5.23 -7.87
N LYS A 75 12.45 -5.58 -7.86
CA LYS A 75 13.40 -5.02 -6.90
C LYS A 75 13.61 -3.52 -7.08
N THR A 76 13.50 -3.01 -8.31
CA THR A 76 13.61 -1.57 -8.59
C THR A 76 12.44 -0.81 -7.98
N ILE A 77 11.22 -1.31 -8.15
CA ILE A 77 10.04 -0.72 -7.53
C ILE A 77 10.14 -0.77 -6.00
N ALA A 78 10.60 -1.91 -5.46
CA ALA A 78 10.79 -2.05 -4.02
C ALA A 78 11.76 -0.98 -3.48
N LYS A 79 12.87 -0.75 -4.19
CA LYS A 79 13.86 0.25 -3.80
C LYS A 79 13.28 1.66 -3.84
N VAL A 80 12.54 1.99 -4.89
CA VAL A 80 11.86 3.28 -5.03
C VAL A 80 10.83 3.47 -3.92
N ALA A 81 10.03 2.45 -3.65
CA ALA A 81 9.02 2.52 -2.60
C ALA A 81 9.64 2.82 -1.23
N LYS A 82 10.71 2.14 -0.89
CA LYS A 82 11.44 2.39 0.37
C LYS A 82 11.99 3.80 0.44
N LYS A 83 12.50 4.31 -0.67
CA LYS A 83 13.04 5.67 -0.75
C LYS A 83 11.99 6.71 -0.37
N TYR A 84 10.73 6.48 -0.74
CA TYR A 84 9.64 7.41 -0.44
C TYR A 84 8.89 7.10 0.85
N GLY A 85 9.38 6.16 1.65
CA GLY A 85 8.89 5.93 3.00
C GLY A 85 7.95 4.74 3.18
N ALA A 86 7.71 3.96 2.15
CA ALA A 86 6.91 2.74 2.27
C ALA A 86 7.75 1.59 2.79
N GLU A 87 7.07 0.58 3.32
CA GLU A 87 7.68 -0.66 3.76
C GLU A 87 7.50 -1.72 2.67
N VAL A 88 8.54 -2.51 2.44
CA VAL A 88 8.48 -3.65 1.52
C VAL A 88 9.03 -4.87 2.26
N PRO A 89 8.24 -5.44 3.19
CA PRO A 89 8.71 -6.51 4.06
C PRO A 89 8.88 -7.85 3.36
N PHE A 90 8.35 -8.01 2.14
CA PHE A 90 8.46 -9.23 1.34
C PHE A 90 8.43 -8.86 -0.14
N LEU A 91 8.90 -9.79 -0.97
CA LEU A 91 8.74 -9.66 -2.42
C LEU A 91 7.59 -10.57 -2.87
N ARG A 92 6.78 -10.06 -3.79
CA ARG A 92 5.70 -10.85 -4.37
C ARG A 92 6.27 -11.90 -5.31
N PRO A 93 5.79 -13.16 -5.26
CA PRO A 93 6.18 -14.16 -6.25
C PRO A 93 5.79 -13.73 -7.66
N LYS A 94 6.61 -14.03 -8.65
CA LYS A 94 6.36 -13.62 -10.03
C LYS A 94 5.05 -14.18 -10.59
N ASN A 95 4.65 -15.37 -10.17
CA ASN A 95 3.38 -15.96 -10.58
C ASN A 95 2.15 -15.19 -10.07
N LEU A 96 2.33 -14.30 -9.10
CA LEU A 96 1.29 -13.39 -8.61
C LEU A 96 1.45 -11.97 -9.16
N ALA A 97 2.27 -11.80 -10.19
CA ALA A 97 2.53 -10.49 -10.80
C ALA A 97 2.24 -10.51 -12.32
N THR A 98 1.39 -11.42 -12.77
CA THR A 98 1.00 -11.52 -14.18
C THR A 98 -0.15 -10.60 -14.53
N ASP A 99 -0.40 -10.41 -15.82
CA ASP A 99 -1.53 -9.59 -16.31
C ASP A 99 -2.88 -10.14 -15.88
N THR A 100 -2.96 -11.44 -15.58
CA THR A 100 -4.21 -12.13 -15.23
C THR A 100 -4.34 -12.40 -13.74
N THR A 101 -3.35 -12.02 -12.92
CA THR A 101 -3.40 -12.22 -11.48
C THR A 101 -4.51 -11.38 -10.87
N ALA A 102 -5.41 -12.01 -10.11
CA ALA A 102 -6.44 -11.30 -9.37
C ALA A 102 -5.83 -10.53 -8.19
N PHE A 103 -6.28 -9.31 -7.98
CA PHE A 103 -5.78 -8.50 -6.87
C PHE A 103 -6.07 -9.14 -5.50
N ALA A 104 -7.18 -9.87 -5.41
CA ALA A 104 -7.51 -10.62 -4.19
C ALA A 104 -6.40 -11.61 -3.80
N ASP A 105 -5.83 -12.31 -4.79
CA ASP A 105 -4.73 -13.26 -4.55
C ASP A 105 -3.48 -12.55 -4.06
N VAL A 106 -3.20 -11.37 -4.58
CA VAL A 106 -2.09 -10.53 -4.12
C VAL A 106 -2.30 -10.10 -2.67
N MET A 107 -3.50 -9.73 -2.30
CA MET A 107 -3.83 -9.35 -0.93
C MET A 107 -3.73 -10.52 0.03
N ILE A 108 -4.22 -11.68 -0.35
CA ILE A 108 -4.13 -12.90 0.48
C ILE A 108 -2.67 -13.24 0.73
N HIS A 109 -1.85 -13.22 -0.31
CA HIS A 109 -0.41 -13.43 -0.16
C HIS A 109 0.19 -12.43 0.83
N GLY A 110 -0.12 -11.13 0.64
CA GLY A 110 0.40 -10.07 1.50
C GLY A 110 0.00 -10.25 2.96
N ILE A 111 -1.26 -10.56 3.21
CA ILE A 111 -1.75 -10.79 4.58
C ILE A 111 -1.02 -11.97 5.22
N ASN A 112 -0.84 -13.06 4.48
CA ASN A 112 -0.14 -14.24 5.01
C ASN A 112 1.32 -13.93 5.33
N GLU A 113 2.01 -13.17 4.48
CA GLU A 113 3.39 -12.78 4.74
C GLU A 113 3.49 -11.84 5.94
N LEU A 114 2.57 -10.91 6.09
CA LEU A 114 2.56 -10.00 7.23
C LEU A 114 2.28 -10.75 8.54
N LYS A 115 1.43 -11.76 8.52
CA LYS A 115 1.18 -12.61 9.69
C LYS A 115 2.43 -13.36 10.13
N LYS A 116 3.29 -13.79 9.20
CA LYS A 116 4.56 -14.45 9.54
C LYS A 116 5.53 -13.50 10.26
N LEU A 117 5.43 -12.23 9.98
CA LEU A 117 6.30 -11.22 10.58
C LEU A 117 5.78 -10.71 11.94
N GLY A 118 4.56 -11.04 12.26
CA GLY A 118 3.89 -10.54 13.46
C GLY A 118 3.03 -9.34 13.15
#